data_28307a5eab369effe49131afbf7d3531
#
_entry.id   28307a5eab369effe49131afbf7d3531
#
_cell.length_a   1.000
_cell.length_b   1.000
_cell.length_c   1.000
_cell.angle_alpha   90.00
_cell.angle_beta   90.00
_cell.angle_gamma   90.00
#
_symmetry.space_group_name_H-M   'P 1'
#
loop_
_entity.id
_entity.type
_entity.pdbx_description
1 polymer ?
#
loop_
_entity_poly.entity_id
_entity_poly.type
_entity_poly.pdbx_seq_one_letter_code
_entity_poly.pdbx_strand_id
1 'polypeptide(L)'
;MFFTFPLPSQKKALDYFEKAVRMLNGKFILGGHSKGGNLAVYAGAFTDENSRNHIDYIYNFDGPGFSLDKIRDSGFYEIDDRIYTFVPQSSIFGMIFEHEESYTIVKSNQKGFLQHDIYSWEIEQNSLIRLKSTTNFSVFFDHTLKEFVESLTIAQRREFTKEVFALLSLTETSTFNEMLKNPLKNTGTILKSFAGLDSKTRNMLLKAIFAFVKSAKNNFSDITGGQNKITVS
;
A
#
# COMPACT_ATOMS: atom_id res chain seq x y z
N MET A 1 -6.38 -3.47 6.80
CA MET A 1 -5.69 -2.20 6.94
C MET A 1 -6.64 -1.06 7.25
N PHE A 2 -7.56 -0.70 6.37
CA PHE A 2 -8.48 0.42 6.61
C PHE A 2 -9.47 0.23 7.78
N PHE A 3 -9.63 -0.97 8.35
CA PHE A 3 -10.73 -1.28 9.29
C PHE A 3 -10.34 -2.05 10.51
N THR A 4 -9.21 -2.72 10.49
CA THR A 4 -8.73 -3.54 11.61
C THR A 4 -7.25 -3.29 11.79
N PHE A 5 -6.87 -2.88 12.98
CA PHE A 5 -5.47 -2.76 13.38
C PHE A 5 -5.33 -3.34 14.80
N PRO A 6 -4.34 -4.19 15.03
CA PRO A 6 -3.50 -4.82 14.01
C PRO A 6 -4.24 -5.88 13.20
N LEU A 7 -3.78 -6.11 11.95
CA LEU A 7 -4.26 -7.21 11.11
C LEU A 7 -3.78 -8.56 11.66
N PRO A 8 -4.52 -9.66 11.44
CA PRO A 8 -4.04 -11.00 11.80
C PRO A 8 -2.68 -11.32 11.16
N SER A 9 -2.42 -10.86 9.93
CA SER A 9 -1.13 -11.05 9.25
C SER A 9 0.00 -10.23 9.89
N GLN A 10 -0.28 -9.03 10.41
CA GLN A 10 0.69 -8.22 11.13
C GLN A 10 1.10 -8.91 12.44
N LYS A 11 0.14 -9.41 13.22
CA LYS A 11 0.43 -10.20 14.42
C LYS A 11 1.29 -11.43 14.12
N LYS A 12 0.96 -12.17 13.05
CA LYS A 12 1.76 -13.32 12.63
C LYS A 12 3.19 -12.95 12.21
N ALA A 13 3.37 -11.80 11.55
CA ALA A 13 4.70 -11.33 11.19
C ALA A 13 5.53 -10.98 12.43
N LEU A 14 4.92 -10.32 13.41
CA LEU A 14 5.53 -10.05 14.71
C LEU A 14 5.91 -11.34 15.44
N ASP A 15 4.96 -12.26 15.61
CA ASP A 15 5.20 -13.56 16.28
C ASP A 15 6.33 -14.35 15.59
N TYR A 16 6.38 -14.30 14.25
CA TYR A 16 7.42 -14.94 13.46
C TYR A 16 8.79 -14.32 13.71
N PHE A 17 8.89 -13.00 13.68
CA PHE A 17 10.13 -12.29 13.93
C PHE A 17 10.66 -12.54 15.35
N GLU A 18 9.82 -12.41 16.37
CA GLU A 18 10.21 -12.68 17.76
C GLU A 18 10.64 -14.13 17.98
N LYS A 19 9.98 -15.07 17.29
CA LYS A 19 10.41 -16.47 17.31
C LYS A 19 11.78 -16.64 16.65
N ALA A 20 12.05 -15.97 15.54
CA ALA A 20 13.34 -16.01 14.87
C ALA A 20 14.46 -15.48 15.79
N VAL A 21 14.22 -14.35 16.45
CA VAL A 21 15.19 -13.77 17.42
C VAL A 21 15.48 -14.73 18.57
N ARG A 22 14.48 -15.44 19.10
CA ARG A 22 14.68 -16.44 20.18
C ARG A 22 15.44 -17.69 19.72
N MET A 23 15.37 -18.03 18.42
CA MET A 23 15.95 -19.28 17.91
C MET A 23 17.32 -19.08 17.25
N LEU A 24 17.63 -17.88 16.79
CA LEU A 24 18.81 -17.57 16.00
C LEU A 24 19.60 -16.44 16.66
N ASN A 25 20.91 -16.56 16.62
CA ASN A 25 21.82 -15.50 17.07
C ASN A 25 22.13 -14.55 15.92
N GLY A 26 22.34 -13.27 16.26
CA GLY A 26 22.83 -12.27 15.31
C GLY A 26 21.84 -11.16 15.03
N LYS A 27 22.06 -10.49 13.92
CA LYS A 27 21.25 -9.37 13.44
C LYS A 27 20.33 -9.82 12.30
N PHE A 28 19.23 -9.12 12.13
CA PHE A 28 18.21 -9.43 11.15
C PHE A 28 18.00 -8.27 10.18
N ILE A 29 17.81 -8.61 8.93
CA ILE A 29 17.26 -7.72 7.92
C ILE A 29 15.82 -8.19 7.65
N LEU A 30 14.87 -7.30 7.86
CA LEU A 30 13.48 -7.53 7.53
C LEU A 30 13.19 -6.91 6.16
N GLY A 31 12.26 -7.47 5.41
CA GLY A 31 11.87 -6.83 4.18
C GLY A 31 10.67 -7.49 3.50
N GLY A 32 10.06 -6.73 2.60
CA GLY A 32 8.95 -7.24 1.82
C GLY A 32 8.45 -6.27 0.79
N HIS A 33 7.72 -6.81 -0.16
CA HIS A 33 7.03 -6.06 -1.22
C HIS A 33 5.55 -5.91 -0.89
N SER A 34 4.98 -4.74 -1.19
CA SER A 34 3.57 -4.47 -1.01
C SER A 34 3.13 -4.70 0.44
N LYS A 35 2.12 -5.52 0.67
CA LYS A 35 1.70 -5.93 2.02
C LYS A 35 2.87 -6.48 2.86
N GLY A 36 3.82 -7.19 2.23
CA GLY A 36 5.01 -7.72 2.91
C GLY A 36 5.90 -6.63 3.49
N GLY A 37 6.05 -5.50 2.80
CA GLY A 37 6.77 -4.32 3.29
C GLY A 37 6.13 -3.75 4.56
N ASN A 38 4.82 -3.54 4.53
CA ASN A 38 4.07 -3.12 5.72
C ASN A 38 4.18 -4.13 6.88
N LEU A 39 4.18 -5.43 6.61
CA LEU A 39 4.36 -6.45 7.64
C LEU A 39 5.76 -6.41 8.26
N ALA A 40 6.79 -6.15 7.47
CA ALA A 40 8.17 -6.01 7.94
C ALA A 40 8.34 -4.80 8.87
N VAL A 41 7.82 -3.64 8.45
CA VAL A 41 7.81 -2.43 9.28
C VAL A 41 6.99 -2.65 10.56
N TYR A 42 5.80 -3.28 10.45
CA TYR A 42 4.98 -3.60 11.61
C TYR A 42 5.74 -4.48 12.63
N ALA A 43 6.37 -5.54 12.17
CA ALA A 43 7.11 -6.45 13.03
C ALA A 43 8.24 -5.72 13.78
N GLY A 44 8.98 -4.83 13.11
CA GLY A 44 10.02 -4.04 13.74
C GLY A 44 9.51 -3.01 14.74
N ALA A 45 8.42 -2.31 14.38
CA ALA A 45 7.87 -1.24 15.24
C ALA A 45 7.16 -1.77 16.50
N PHE A 46 6.53 -2.95 16.43
CA PHE A 46 5.69 -3.47 17.50
C PHE A 46 6.31 -4.62 18.31
N THR A 47 7.53 -5.01 17.98
CA THR A 47 8.28 -5.96 18.81
C THR A 47 8.78 -5.31 20.11
N ASP A 48 9.18 -6.13 21.07
CA ASP A 48 9.84 -5.65 22.28
C ASP A 48 11.22 -5.04 21.97
N GLU A 49 11.74 -4.22 22.90
CA GLU A 49 13.01 -3.51 22.75
C GLU A 49 14.20 -4.46 22.52
N ASN A 50 14.24 -5.59 23.23
CA ASN A 50 15.33 -6.56 23.08
C ASN A 50 15.34 -7.12 21.67
N SER A 51 14.19 -7.55 21.16
CA SER A 51 14.06 -8.07 19.79
C SER A 51 14.35 -6.97 18.76
N ARG A 52 13.92 -5.74 19.00
CA ARG A 52 14.16 -4.58 18.13
C ARG A 52 15.65 -4.27 17.97
N ASN A 53 16.43 -4.45 19.03
CA ASN A 53 17.88 -4.27 19.00
C ASN A 53 18.61 -5.28 18.08
N HIS A 54 17.95 -6.35 17.66
CA HIS A 54 18.48 -7.30 16.69
C HIS A 54 18.21 -6.91 15.24
N ILE A 55 17.49 -5.83 14.96
CA ILE A 55 17.20 -5.37 13.60
C ILE A 55 18.33 -4.46 13.12
N ASP A 56 18.96 -4.81 11.99
CA ASP A 56 19.88 -3.93 11.29
C ASP A 56 19.14 -3.00 10.34
N TYR A 57 18.33 -3.57 9.45
CA TYR A 57 17.59 -2.82 8.42
C TYR A 57 16.22 -3.40 8.17
N ILE A 58 15.32 -2.53 7.72
CA ILE A 58 13.98 -2.89 7.25
C ILE A 58 13.79 -2.34 5.84
N TYR A 59 13.51 -3.20 4.87
CA TYR A 59 13.27 -2.81 3.49
C TYR A 59 11.77 -2.92 3.16
N ASN A 60 11.16 -1.78 2.86
CA ASN A 60 9.77 -1.67 2.42
C ASN A 60 9.72 -1.32 0.93
N PHE A 61 9.32 -2.27 0.09
CA PHE A 61 9.18 -2.07 -1.36
C PHE A 61 7.71 -1.85 -1.71
N ASP A 62 7.32 -0.59 -1.93
CA ASP A 62 5.98 -0.14 -2.31
C ASP A 62 4.86 -0.69 -1.43
N GLY A 63 5.18 -0.89 -0.14
CA GLY A 63 4.20 -1.27 0.87
C GLY A 63 3.53 -0.03 1.46
N PRO A 64 2.24 -0.11 1.82
CA PRO A 64 1.54 1.01 2.43
C PRO A 64 2.10 1.38 3.80
N GLY A 65 2.05 2.66 4.11
CA GLY A 65 2.42 3.21 5.41
C GLY A 65 1.43 2.88 6.53
N PHE A 66 1.44 3.68 7.57
CA PHE A 66 0.56 3.56 8.74
C PHE A 66 -0.11 4.91 9.03
N SER A 67 -1.29 4.88 9.64
CA SER A 67 -1.85 6.11 10.19
C SER A 67 -1.14 6.45 11.51
N LEU A 68 -0.85 7.72 11.71
CA LEU A 68 -0.08 8.26 12.85
C LEU A 68 -0.59 7.78 14.21
N ASP A 69 -1.94 7.72 14.37
CA ASP A 69 -2.57 7.26 15.61
C ASP A 69 -2.25 5.81 15.95
N LYS A 70 -1.75 5.01 14.99
CA LYS A 70 -1.40 3.59 15.19
C LYS A 70 0.06 3.36 15.54
N ILE A 71 0.94 4.24 15.10
CA ILE A 71 2.39 4.07 15.33
C ILE A 71 2.94 4.93 16.46
N ARG A 72 2.18 5.94 16.91
CA ARG A 72 2.61 6.89 17.94
C ARG A 72 3.15 6.22 19.20
N ASP A 73 2.47 5.19 19.68
CA ASP A 73 2.81 4.48 20.92
C ASP A 73 3.56 3.18 20.66
N SER A 74 4.17 3.03 19.47
CA SER A 74 5.02 1.89 19.11
C SER A 74 6.51 2.30 19.16
N GLY A 75 7.39 1.33 18.97
CA GLY A 75 8.82 1.60 18.80
C GLY A 75 9.20 2.05 17.38
N PHE A 76 8.27 2.59 16.60
CA PHE A 76 8.53 3.04 15.24
C PHE A 76 9.65 4.08 15.18
N TYR A 77 9.56 5.11 16.01
CA TYR A 77 10.55 6.19 16.05
C TYR A 77 11.92 5.79 16.61
N GLU A 78 12.04 4.56 17.12
CA GLU A 78 13.33 3.99 17.53
C GLU A 78 14.05 3.25 16.39
N ILE A 79 13.34 3.05 15.26
CA ILE A 79 13.85 2.32 14.09
C ILE A 79 13.65 3.06 12.77
N ASP A 80 13.10 4.26 12.74
CA ASP A 80 12.79 5.00 11.52
C ASP A 80 14.04 5.24 10.66
N ASP A 81 15.20 5.47 11.30
CA ASP A 81 16.52 5.61 10.68
C ASP A 81 17.03 4.31 10.00
N ARG A 82 16.45 3.17 10.34
CA ARG A 82 16.78 1.84 9.80
C ARG A 82 15.75 1.35 8.77
N ILE A 83 14.67 2.12 8.53
CA ILE A 83 13.65 1.79 7.53
C ILE A 83 14.02 2.41 6.19
N TYR A 84 14.13 1.57 5.18
CA TYR A 84 14.39 1.96 3.80
C TYR A 84 13.16 1.67 2.96
N THR A 85 12.37 2.70 2.69
CA THR A 85 11.16 2.61 1.88
C THR A 85 11.45 3.06 0.45
N PHE A 86 11.08 2.23 -0.52
CA PHE A 86 11.19 2.51 -1.95
C PHE A 86 9.82 2.48 -2.59
N VAL A 87 9.51 3.51 -3.37
CA VAL A 87 8.24 3.64 -4.09
C VAL A 87 8.50 3.99 -5.55
N PRO A 88 7.80 3.40 -6.54
CA PRO A 88 7.96 3.80 -7.93
C PRO A 88 7.38 5.20 -8.18
N GLN A 89 7.78 5.86 -9.28
CA GLN A 89 7.40 7.24 -9.56
C GLN A 89 5.88 7.48 -9.67
N SER A 90 5.11 6.45 -10.00
CA SER A 90 3.64 6.51 -10.00
C SER A 90 3.06 5.53 -8.98
N SER A 91 3.68 5.45 -7.81
CA SER A 91 3.18 4.59 -6.74
C SER A 91 1.74 4.94 -6.38
N ILE A 92 0.97 3.90 -6.15
CA ILE A 92 -0.40 3.96 -5.64
C ILE A 92 -0.46 3.24 -4.30
N PHE A 93 0.12 2.04 -4.23
CA PHE A 93 0.07 1.21 -3.03
C PHE A 93 0.98 1.73 -1.92
N GLY A 94 2.21 2.16 -2.26
CA GLY A 94 3.13 2.78 -1.33
C GLY A 94 2.68 4.14 -0.82
N MET A 95 1.76 4.82 -1.52
CA MET A 95 1.20 6.10 -1.07
C MET A 95 -0.08 5.95 -0.23
N ILE A 96 -0.54 4.73 0.01
CA ILE A 96 -1.67 4.48 0.91
C ILE A 96 -1.21 4.67 2.35
N PHE A 97 -1.87 5.56 3.10
CA PHE A 97 -1.47 6.06 4.41
C PHE A 97 -0.19 6.89 4.39
N GLU A 98 0.27 7.29 5.54
CA GLU A 98 1.42 8.15 5.69
C GLU A 98 2.69 7.34 5.92
N HIS A 99 3.76 7.80 5.31
CA HIS A 99 5.11 7.35 5.62
C HIS A 99 5.75 8.41 6.49
N GLU A 100 6.01 8.08 7.74
CA GLU A 100 6.75 8.96 8.65
C GLU A 100 8.26 8.84 8.41
N GLU A 101 8.69 7.69 7.91
CA GLU A 101 10.06 7.49 7.44
C GLU A 101 10.29 8.14 6.06
N SER A 102 11.53 8.50 5.78
CA SER A 102 11.93 8.96 4.46
C SER A 102 11.79 7.83 3.43
N TYR A 103 11.28 8.15 2.23
CA TYR A 103 11.20 7.18 1.14
C TYR A 103 12.00 7.60 -0.10
N THR A 104 12.47 6.62 -0.83
CA THR A 104 13.22 6.80 -2.07
C THR A 104 12.31 6.51 -3.27
N ILE A 105 12.20 7.49 -4.18
CA ILE A 105 11.45 7.31 -5.42
C ILE A 105 12.33 6.62 -6.45
N VAL A 106 11.85 5.51 -7.01
CA VAL A 106 12.58 4.71 -7.99
C VAL A 106 11.93 4.74 -9.36
N LYS A 107 12.76 4.60 -10.40
CA LYS A 107 12.31 4.55 -11.78
C LYS A 107 11.78 3.15 -12.12
N SER A 108 10.61 3.10 -12.76
CA SER A 108 10.05 1.89 -13.35
C SER A 108 9.85 2.08 -14.85
N ASN A 109 10.06 1.03 -15.64
CA ASN A 109 9.78 1.00 -17.08
C ASN A 109 8.31 0.77 -17.41
N GLN A 110 7.47 0.50 -16.42
CA GLN A 110 6.03 0.34 -16.57
C GLN A 110 5.28 1.66 -16.29
N LYS A 111 3.96 1.65 -16.45
CA LYS A 111 3.08 2.82 -16.22
C LYS A 111 1.95 2.48 -15.25
N GLY A 112 1.52 3.50 -14.47
CA GLY A 112 0.40 3.39 -13.55
C GLY A 112 0.54 2.22 -12.58
N PHE A 113 -0.51 1.45 -12.39
CA PHE A 113 -0.55 0.30 -11.47
C PHE A 113 0.49 -0.79 -11.73
N LEU A 114 0.96 -0.93 -12.98
CA LEU A 114 1.95 -1.95 -13.33
C LEU A 114 3.33 -1.65 -12.75
N GLN A 115 3.59 -0.42 -12.31
CA GLN A 115 4.82 -0.06 -11.61
C GLN A 115 4.95 -0.71 -10.22
N HIS A 116 3.84 -1.23 -9.68
CA HIS A 116 3.86 -2.00 -8.44
C HIS A 116 4.65 -3.31 -8.56
N ASP A 117 4.87 -3.79 -9.78
CA ASP A 117 5.74 -4.93 -10.03
C ASP A 117 7.21 -4.52 -9.82
N ILE A 118 7.83 -5.00 -8.76
CA ILE A 118 9.22 -4.69 -8.39
C ILE A 118 10.20 -5.07 -9.52
N TYR A 119 9.86 -6.08 -10.35
CA TYR A 119 10.70 -6.50 -11.49
C TYR A 119 10.65 -5.49 -12.65
N SER A 120 9.78 -4.51 -12.61
CA SER A 120 9.75 -3.40 -13.57
C SER A 120 10.67 -2.23 -13.17
N TRP A 121 11.29 -2.28 -11.99
CA TRP A 121 12.12 -1.21 -11.49
C TRP A 121 13.51 -1.25 -12.14
N GLU A 122 13.95 -0.10 -12.59
CA GLU A 122 15.19 0.00 -13.35
C GLU A 122 16.42 0.05 -12.43
N ILE A 123 17.42 -0.72 -12.81
CA ILE A 123 18.70 -0.83 -12.10
C ILE A 123 19.80 -0.27 -13.00
N GLU A 124 20.66 0.55 -12.45
CA GLU A 124 21.88 1.00 -13.09
C GLU A 124 23.07 0.64 -12.20
N GLN A 125 24.05 -0.03 -12.79
CA GLN A 125 25.17 -0.65 -12.05
C GLN A 125 24.61 -1.60 -10.95
N ASN A 126 24.71 -1.27 -9.68
CA ASN A 126 24.27 -2.11 -8.56
C ASN A 126 23.19 -1.42 -7.72
N SER A 127 22.47 -0.43 -8.28
CA SER A 127 21.53 0.40 -7.54
C SER A 127 20.26 0.66 -8.33
N LEU A 128 19.15 0.80 -7.63
CA LEU A 128 17.91 1.29 -8.21
C LEU A 128 18.10 2.74 -8.70
N ILE A 129 17.61 3.06 -9.90
CA ILE A 129 17.63 4.44 -10.41
C ILE A 129 16.67 5.27 -9.58
N ARG A 130 17.20 6.31 -8.92
CA ARG A 130 16.46 7.21 -8.03
C ARG A 130 15.94 8.42 -8.80
N LEU A 131 14.75 8.86 -8.46
CA LEU A 131 14.10 10.05 -9.00
C LEU A 131 13.85 11.09 -7.91
N LYS A 132 13.72 12.36 -8.32
CA LYS A 132 13.52 13.48 -7.38
C LYS A 132 12.07 13.69 -6.94
N SER A 133 11.11 13.18 -7.70
CA SER A 133 9.67 13.40 -7.43
C SER A 133 8.82 12.28 -7.99
N THR A 134 7.68 12.05 -7.36
CA THR A 134 6.59 11.25 -7.91
C THR A 134 5.89 11.97 -9.07
N THR A 135 5.08 11.25 -9.83
CA THR A 135 4.27 11.84 -10.91
C THR A 135 3.04 12.55 -10.34
N ASN A 136 2.52 13.53 -11.10
CA ASN A 136 1.25 14.18 -10.76
C ASN A 136 0.10 13.16 -10.62
N PHE A 137 0.17 12.04 -11.35
CA PHE A 137 -0.80 10.96 -11.22
C PHE A 137 -0.77 10.29 -9.85
N SER A 138 0.42 10.07 -9.28
CA SER A 138 0.56 9.50 -7.93
C SER A 138 -0.05 10.45 -6.87
N VAL A 139 0.27 11.74 -6.95
CA VAL A 139 -0.27 12.76 -6.05
C VAL A 139 -1.80 12.85 -6.14
N PHE A 140 -2.31 12.90 -7.37
CA PHE A 140 -3.76 12.90 -7.62
C PHE A 140 -4.45 11.67 -7.03
N PHE A 141 -3.87 10.49 -7.24
CA PHE A 141 -4.47 9.25 -6.75
C PHE A 141 -4.46 9.19 -5.21
N ASP A 142 -3.38 9.64 -4.57
CA ASP A 142 -3.29 9.71 -3.11
C ASP A 142 -4.39 10.62 -2.53
N HIS A 143 -4.51 11.85 -3.03
CA HIS A 143 -5.55 12.78 -2.59
C HIS A 143 -6.96 12.21 -2.82
N THR A 144 -7.20 11.64 -4.01
CA THR A 144 -8.49 11.04 -4.36
C THR A 144 -8.84 9.88 -3.41
N LEU A 145 -7.87 9.02 -3.12
CA LEU A 145 -8.08 7.87 -2.26
C LEU A 145 -8.31 8.30 -0.79
N LYS A 146 -7.55 9.28 -0.30
CA LYS A 146 -7.74 9.85 1.04
C LYS A 146 -9.14 10.44 1.20
N GLU A 147 -9.55 11.34 0.31
CA GLU A 147 -10.88 11.94 0.32
C GLU A 147 -12.00 10.88 0.22
N PHE A 148 -11.82 9.88 -0.67
CA PHE A 148 -12.77 8.78 -0.79
C PHE A 148 -12.89 7.98 0.52
N VAL A 149 -11.77 7.60 1.11
CA VAL A 149 -11.77 6.83 2.37
C VAL A 149 -12.40 7.63 3.50
N GLU A 150 -12.10 8.92 3.62
CA GLU A 150 -12.68 9.82 4.62
C GLU A 150 -14.19 10.01 4.43
N SER A 151 -14.68 9.98 3.20
CA SER A 151 -16.11 10.08 2.89
C SER A 151 -16.94 8.88 3.35
N LEU A 152 -16.30 7.76 3.69
CA LEU A 152 -16.94 6.52 4.11
C LEU A 152 -16.87 6.35 5.64
N THR A 153 -17.96 5.94 6.25
CA THR A 153 -17.95 5.47 7.65
C THR A 153 -17.14 4.17 7.77
N ILE A 154 -16.68 3.85 8.98
CA ILE A 154 -15.93 2.61 9.26
C ILE A 154 -16.71 1.36 8.80
N ALA A 155 -18.01 1.33 9.01
CA ALA A 155 -18.88 0.23 8.58
C ALA A 155 -18.92 0.10 7.04
N GLN A 156 -19.07 1.24 6.33
CA GLN A 156 -19.07 1.28 4.87
C GLN A 156 -17.70 0.86 4.29
N ARG A 157 -16.60 1.30 4.89
CA ARG A 157 -15.25 0.86 4.49
C ARG A 157 -15.11 -0.65 4.59
N ARG A 158 -15.54 -1.24 5.72
CA ARG A 158 -15.47 -2.71 5.95
C ARG A 158 -16.28 -3.47 4.90
N GLU A 159 -17.51 -3.07 4.67
CA GLU A 159 -18.40 -3.70 3.70
C GLU A 159 -17.83 -3.57 2.27
N PHE A 160 -17.42 -2.37 1.86
CA PHE A 160 -16.78 -2.12 0.57
C PHE A 160 -15.58 -3.01 0.34
N THR A 161 -14.67 -3.08 1.29
CA THR A 161 -13.48 -3.92 1.16
C THR A 161 -13.82 -5.38 1.04
N LYS A 162 -14.73 -5.88 1.89
CA LYS A 162 -15.18 -7.28 1.85
C LYS A 162 -15.73 -7.63 0.46
N GLU A 163 -16.61 -6.81 -0.09
CA GLU A 163 -17.25 -7.06 -1.37
C GLU A 163 -16.28 -6.92 -2.55
N VAL A 164 -15.37 -5.92 -2.51
CA VAL A 164 -14.32 -5.79 -3.51
C VAL A 164 -13.41 -7.03 -3.52
N PHE A 165 -12.97 -7.50 -2.35
CA PHE A 165 -12.17 -8.73 -2.28
C PHE A 165 -12.93 -9.97 -2.73
N ALA A 166 -14.22 -10.08 -2.41
CA ALA A 166 -15.06 -11.18 -2.89
C ALA A 166 -15.16 -11.17 -4.42
N LEU A 167 -15.41 -10.00 -5.03
CA LEU A 167 -15.47 -9.86 -6.49
C LEU A 167 -14.12 -10.20 -7.17
N LEU A 168 -13.01 -9.73 -6.59
CA LEU A 168 -11.68 -10.02 -7.12
C LEU A 168 -11.31 -11.51 -7.00
N SER A 169 -11.76 -12.17 -5.93
CA SER A 169 -11.53 -13.61 -5.73
C SER A 169 -12.27 -14.51 -6.73
N LEU A 170 -13.25 -13.96 -7.45
CA LEU A 170 -13.96 -14.67 -8.53
C LEU A 170 -13.22 -14.62 -9.87
N THR A 171 -12.15 -13.82 -9.97
CA THR A 171 -11.29 -13.84 -11.16
C THR A 171 -10.36 -15.05 -11.11
N GLU A 172 -10.10 -15.66 -12.27
CA GLU A 172 -9.20 -16.82 -12.40
C GLU A 172 -7.72 -16.45 -12.23
N THR A 173 -7.42 -15.22 -11.83
CA THR A 173 -6.07 -14.72 -11.69
C THR A 173 -5.56 -14.91 -10.27
N SER A 174 -4.35 -15.45 -10.12
CA SER A 174 -3.73 -15.72 -8.82
C SER A 174 -3.17 -14.45 -8.17
N THR A 175 -2.94 -13.42 -8.96
CA THR A 175 -2.35 -12.16 -8.49
C THR A 175 -3.06 -10.94 -9.06
N PHE A 176 -2.99 -9.83 -8.33
CA PHE A 176 -3.50 -8.52 -8.79
C PHE A 176 -2.82 -8.06 -10.10
N ASN A 177 -1.53 -8.33 -10.24
CA ASN A 177 -0.78 -8.01 -11.46
C ASN A 177 -1.29 -8.77 -12.69
N GLU A 178 -1.65 -10.05 -12.56
CA GLU A 178 -2.27 -10.83 -13.65
C GLU A 178 -3.64 -10.26 -14.04
N MET A 179 -4.42 -9.83 -13.05
CA MET A 179 -5.71 -9.19 -13.30
C MET A 179 -5.54 -7.90 -14.12
N LEU A 180 -4.55 -7.08 -13.80
CA LEU A 180 -4.27 -5.83 -14.53
C LEU A 180 -3.70 -6.06 -15.94
N LYS A 181 -2.93 -7.13 -16.15
CA LYS A 181 -2.39 -7.48 -17.48
C LYS A 181 -3.47 -7.92 -18.46
N ASN A 182 -4.60 -8.44 -17.99
CA ASN A 182 -5.71 -8.94 -18.81
C ASN A 182 -7.07 -8.34 -18.43
N PRO A 183 -7.23 -7.00 -18.48
CA PRO A 183 -8.43 -6.34 -17.96
C PRO A 183 -9.70 -6.76 -18.68
N LEU A 184 -9.66 -6.97 -20.01
CA LEU A 184 -10.84 -7.34 -20.80
C LEU A 184 -11.36 -8.75 -20.45
N LYS A 185 -10.47 -9.71 -20.18
CA LYS A 185 -10.86 -11.07 -19.81
C LYS A 185 -11.61 -11.09 -18.48
N ASN A 186 -11.15 -10.29 -17.51
CA ASN A 186 -11.70 -10.27 -16.15
C ASN A 186 -12.95 -9.39 -16.03
N THR A 187 -13.09 -8.37 -16.89
CA THR A 187 -14.22 -7.42 -16.84
C THR A 187 -15.57 -8.15 -16.96
N GLY A 188 -15.68 -9.11 -17.87
CA GLY A 188 -16.92 -9.87 -18.06
C GLY A 188 -17.31 -10.67 -16.80
N THR A 189 -16.37 -11.31 -16.13
CA THR A 189 -16.58 -12.04 -14.88
C THR A 189 -16.98 -11.10 -13.74
N ILE A 190 -16.28 -9.98 -13.60
CA ILE A 190 -16.58 -8.97 -12.58
C ILE A 190 -17.98 -8.38 -12.80
N LEU A 191 -18.35 -8.02 -14.04
CA LEU A 191 -19.66 -7.46 -14.34
C LEU A 191 -20.81 -8.47 -14.09
N LYS A 192 -20.63 -9.74 -14.45
CA LYS A 192 -21.61 -10.78 -14.13
C LYS A 192 -21.78 -10.96 -12.63
N SER A 193 -20.67 -11.01 -11.89
CA SER A 193 -20.68 -11.13 -10.44
C SER A 193 -21.33 -9.92 -9.76
N PHE A 194 -21.04 -8.72 -10.24
CA PHE A 194 -21.66 -7.49 -9.77
C PHE A 194 -23.18 -7.49 -10.02
N ALA A 195 -23.62 -7.94 -11.20
CA ALA A 195 -25.04 -8.07 -11.51
C ALA A 195 -25.76 -9.11 -10.64
N GLY A 196 -25.05 -10.16 -10.21
CA GLY A 196 -25.56 -11.21 -9.33
C GLY A 196 -25.64 -10.82 -7.82
N LEU A 197 -25.07 -9.69 -7.42
CA LEU A 197 -25.16 -9.20 -6.06
C LEU A 197 -26.59 -8.82 -5.69
N ASP A 198 -26.92 -8.99 -4.39
CA ASP A 198 -28.18 -8.47 -3.87
C ASP A 198 -28.27 -6.94 -4.00
N SER A 199 -29.49 -6.41 -4.03
CA SER A 199 -29.75 -4.98 -4.29
C SER A 199 -29.07 -4.05 -3.27
N LYS A 200 -28.94 -4.47 -2.00
CA LYS A 200 -28.33 -3.66 -0.94
C LYS A 200 -26.82 -3.53 -1.17
N THR A 201 -26.13 -4.66 -1.38
CA THR A 201 -24.69 -4.70 -1.66
C THR A 201 -24.34 -3.96 -2.94
N ARG A 202 -25.10 -4.19 -4.02
CA ARG A 202 -24.91 -3.49 -5.29
C ARG A 202 -25.05 -1.98 -5.16
N ASN A 203 -26.10 -1.51 -4.45
CA ASN A 203 -26.31 -0.08 -4.20
C ASN A 203 -25.20 0.54 -3.34
N MET A 204 -24.68 -0.21 -2.37
CA MET A 204 -23.55 0.23 -1.56
C MET A 204 -22.29 0.39 -2.42
N LEU A 205 -21.96 -0.58 -3.26
CA LEU A 205 -20.82 -0.50 -4.17
C LEU A 205 -20.95 0.64 -5.18
N LEU A 206 -22.16 0.86 -5.74
CA LEU A 206 -22.41 1.99 -6.64
C LEU A 206 -22.21 3.33 -5.94
N LYS A 207 -22.69 3.48 -4.71
CA LYS A 207 -22.46 4.71 -3.91
C LYS A 207 -20.96 4.92 -3.65
N ALA A 208 -20.21 3.86 -3.35
CA ALA A 208 -18.76 3.95 -3.13
C ALA A 208 -18.03 4.33 -4.43
N ILE A 209 -18.39 3.73 -5.57
CA ILE A 209 -17.84 4.10 -6.89
C ILE A 209 -18.16 5.58 -7.20
N PHE A 210 -19.41 6.01 -6.95
CA PHE A 210 -19.80 7.40 -7.16
C PHE A 210 -19.01 8.37 -6.26
N ALA A 211 -18.80 8.02 -4.99
CA ALA A 211 -17.99 8.81 -4.06
C ALA A 211 -16.55 8.92 -4.57
N PHE A 212 -15.96 7.80 -5.03
CA PHE A 212 -14.60 7.81 -5.61
C PHE A 212 -14.51 8.70 -6.86
N VAL A 213 -15.48 8.59 -7.78
CA VAL A 213 -15.53 9.43 -8.99
C VAL A 213 -15.70 10.91 -8.63
N LYS A 214 -16.48 11.23 -7.59
CA LYS A 214 -16.64 12.60 -7.08
C LYS A 214 -15.31 13.11 -6.54
N SER A 215 -14.62 12.34 -5.70
CA SER A 215 -13.31 12.71 -5.17
C SER A 215 -12.28 12.88 -6.30
N ALA A 216 -12.27 11.99 -7.29
CA ALA A 216 -11.42 12.13 -8.47
C ALA A 216 -11.71 13.43 -9.24
N LYS A 217 -12.98 13.80 -9.41
CA LYS A 217 -13.34 15.06 -10.07
C LYS A 217 -12.86 16.28 -9.28
N ASN A 218 -12.98 16.26 -7.97
CA ASN A 218 -12.54 17.37 -7.10
C ASN A 218 -11.02 17.58 -7.20
N ASN A 219 -10.26 16.51 -7.27
CA ASN A 219 -8.79 16.54 -7.31
C ASN A 219 -8.23 16.64 -8.74
N PHE A 220 -9.08 16.66 -9.79
CA PHE A 220 -8.63 16.70 -11.19
C PHE A 220 -7.86 17.99 -11.54
N SER A 221 -8.17 19.09 -10.88
CA SER A 221 -7.46 20.36 -11.03
C SER A 221 -5.97 20.27 -10.67
N ASP A 222 -5.62 19.38 -9.73
CA ASP A 222 -4.25 19.19 -9.26
C ASP A 222 -3.35 18.55 -10.33
N ILE A 223 -3.94 17.80 -11.26
CA ILE A 223 -3.21 17.27 -12.42
C ILE A 223 -2.96 18.34 -13.48
N THR A 224 -3.94 19.23 -13.69
CA THR A 224 -3.93 20.16 -14.84
C THR A 224 -3.38 21.54 -14.51
N GLY A 225 -3.35 21.93 -13.25
CA GLY A 225 -3.09 23.32 -12.81
C GLY A 225 -1.80 23.58 -12.03
N GLY A 226 -1.02 22.56 -11.65
CA GLY A 226 0.05 22.83 -10.72
C GLY A 226 1.33 22.02 -10.91
N GLN A 227 2.41 22.72 -11.20
CA GLN A 227 3.78 22.27 -10.90
C GLN A 227 4.04 22.33 -9.38
N ASN A 228 3.24 21.68 -8.57
CA ASN A 228 3.57 21.47 -7.16
C ASN A 228 4.35 20.18 -7.04
N LYS A 229 5.66 20.28 -7.28
CA LYS A 229 6.62 19.24 -6.96
C LYS A 229 6.72 19.16 -5.45
N ILE A 230 6.21 18.09 -4.86
CA ILE A 230 6.57 17.73 -3.49
C ILE A 230 8.05 17.32 -3.56
N THR A 231 8.91 18.19 -3.09
CA THR A 231 10.33 17.91 -2.95
C THR A 231 10.48 17.28 -1.57
N VAL A 232 10.80 16.00 -1.55
CA VAL A 232 11.21 15.31 -0.31
C VAL A 232 12.67 15.67 -0.08
N SER A 233 12.94 16.31 1.05
CA SER A 233 14.28 16.69 1.52
C SER A 233 15.02 15.48 2.07
#